data_0dd12be584b8f06fe09ef28a7fdd761e
#
_entry.id   0dd12be584b8f06fe09ef28a7fdd761e
#
_cell.length_a   1.000
_cell.length_b   1.000
_cell.length_c   1.000
_cell.angle_alpha   90.00
_cell.angle_beta   90.00
_cell.angle_gamma   90.00
#
_symmetry.space_group_name_H-M   'P 1'
#
loop_
_entity.id
_entity.type
_entity.pdbx_description
1 polymer ?
#
loop_
_entity_poly.entity_id
_entity_poly.type
_entity_poly.pdbx_seq_one_letter_code
_entity_poly.pdbx_strand_id
1 'polypeptide(L)'
;KALKPDLIIACYGINCGIYKPFDEERFNSYKDGLQRLKAKAEAKGAKIIFMTPPVYDKPNPKFNYDDVMKAYSEWLISKRKDSWKVIDLHSVMKKKLADKRTKNPNFKYSRDGIHPGTEGHELMSQQIINFFAVKPPLKDHQPNAYGRLLMFIRERMRVQRDAWLTEIGHKRPMKKGKTIAEANKIAANNTVRIQQNLETILKASN
;
A
#
# COMPACT_ATOMS: atom_id res chain seq x y z
N LYS A 1 2.27 8.94 -17.37
CA LYS A 1 1.74 8.84 -18.76
C LYS A 1 1.63 7.40 -19.25
N ALA A 2 2.51 6.51 -18.79
CA ALA A 2 2.69 5.18 -19.34
C ALA A 2 1.68 4.14 -18.81
N LEU A 3 1.41 4.10 -17.52
CA LEU A 3 0.55 3.07 -16.89
C LEU A 3 -0.95 3.34 -17.07
N LYS A 4 -1.37 4.59 -17.31
CA LYS A 4 -2.78 5.01 -17.45
C LYS A 4 -3.70 4.33 -16.42
N PRO A 5 -3.44 4.48 -15.11
CA PRO A 5 -4.28 3.84 -14.10
C PRO A 5 -5.67 4.47 -14.08
N ASP A 6 -6.70 3.66 -13.84
CA ASP A 6 -8.06 4.13 -13.54
C ASP A 6 -8.22 4.52 -12.09
N LEU A 7 -7.44 3.86 -11.21
CA LEU A 7 -7.46 4.05 -9.76
C LEU A 7 -6.03 4.02 -9.20
N ILE A 8 -5.74 4.97 -8.31
CA ILE A 8 -4.49 5.04 -7.56
C ILE A 8 -4.82 4.92 -6.06
N ILE A 9 -4.15 4.02 -5.36
CA ILE A 9 -4.13 4.01 -3.89
C ILE A 9 -2.75 4.50 -3.46
N ALA A 10 -2.70 5.65 -2.79
CA ALA A 10 -1.48 6.36 -2.44
C ALA A 10 -1.25 6.32 -0.92
N CYS A 11 -0.24 5.57 -0.47
CA CYS A 11 0.18 5.49 0.93
C CYS A 11 1.58 6.11 1.08
N TYR A 12 1.64 7.39 1.41
CA TYR A 12 2.86 8.17 1.62
C TYR A 12 2.91 8.70 3.04
N GLY A 13 4.11 9.04 3.52
CA GLY A 13 4.29 9.72 4.81
C GLY A 13 5.47 9.18 5.59
N ILE A 14 5.62 7.84 5.69
CA ILE A 14 6.61 7.21 6.57
C ILE A 14 8.04 7.73 6.36
N ASN A 15 8.41 8.02 5.12
CA ASN A 15 9.73 8.55 4.77
C ASN A 15 9.76 10.08 4.63
N CYS A 16 8.59 10.73 4.61
CA CYS A 16 8.52 12.16 4.29
C CYS A 16 9.06 13.06 5.41
N GLY A 17 8.97 12.63 6.66
CA GLY A 17 9.56 13.31 7.81
C GLY A 17 11.04 12.96 8.03
N ILE A 18 11.64 12.12 7.17
CA ILE A 18 13.06 11.69 7.20
C ILE A 18 13.54 11.20 8.58
N TYR A 19 12.64 10.60 9.36
CA TYR A 19 12.90 10.06 10.70
C TYR A 19 13.49 11.08 11.68
N LYS A 20 13.06 12.34 11.56
CA LYS A 20 13.44 13.47 12.43
C LYS A 20 12.23 14.01 13.18
N PRO A 21 12.41 14.84 14.23
CA PRO A 21 11.32 15.55 14.88
C PRO A 21 10.44 16.30 13.88
N PHE A 22 9.21 16.63 14.29
CA PHE A 22 8.29 17.40 13.45
C PHE A 22 8.96 18.70 12.96
N ASP A 23 8.68 19.03 11.70
CA ASP A 23 9.21 20.21 11.04
C ASP A 23 8.16 20.71 10.04
N GLU A 24 7.82 21.99 10.16
CA GLU A 24 6.72 22.59 9.40
C GLU A 24 7.01 22.65 7.90
N GLU A 25 8.26 22.92 7.51
CA GLU A 25 8.64 23.00 6.10
C GLU A 25 8.52 21.64 5.41
N ARG A 26 9.00 20.56 6.06
CA ARG A 26 8.82 19.20 5.58
C ARG A 26 7.35 18.80 5.53
N PHE A 27 6.58 19.21 6.53
CA PHE A 27 5.14 18.95 6.56
C PHE A 27 4.42 19.67 5.43
N ASN A 28 4.76 20.93 5.15
CA ASN A 28 4.23 21.68 4.02
C ASN A 28 4.62 21.02 2.68
N SER A 29 5.87 20.60 2.54
CA SER A 29 6.33 19.85 1.36
C SER A 29 5.54 18.54 1.13
N TYR A 30 5.21 17.83 2.20
CA TYR A 30 4.35 16.63 2.15
C TYR A 30 2.93 16.99 1.68
N LYS A 31 2.31 18.01 2.26
CA LYS A 31 0.97 18.49 1.91
C LYS A 31 0.91 18.87 0.42
N ASP A 32 1.84 19.68 -0.03
CA ASP A 32 1.94 20.13 -1.43
C ASP A 32 2.20 18.96 -2.39
N GLY A 33 3.02 18.00 -1.98
CA GLY A 33 3.28 16.80 -2.75
C GLY A 33 2.02 15.99 -3.04
N LEU A 34 1.18 15.78 -2.01
CA LEU A 34 -0.07 15.05 -2.16
C LEU A 34 -1.13 15.83 -2.95
N GLN A 35 -1.21 17.15 -2.78
CA GLN A 35 -2.08 18.00 -3.59
C GLN A 35 -1.70 17.94 -5.08
N ARG A 36 -0.41 18.05 -5.41
CA ARG A 36 0.09 17.91 -6.79
C ARG A 36 -0.17 16.52 -7.35
N LEU A 37 -0.01 15.46 -6.52
CA LEU A 37 -0.31 14.10 -6.93
C LEU A 37 -1.78 13.93 -7.28
N LYS A 38 -2.68 14.45 -6.42
CA LYS A 38 -4.13 14.43 -6.67
C LYS A 38 -4.48 15.13 -7.97
N ALA A 39 -4.04 16.38 -8.14
CA ALA A 39 -4.31 17.15 -9.35
C ALA A 39 -3.81 16.45 -10.62
N LYS A 40 -2.61 15.84 -10.58
CA LYS A 40 -2.07 15.08 -11.71
C LYS A 40 -2.83 13.79 -12.02
N ALA A 41 -3.33 13.09 -11.00
CA ALA A 41 -4.15 11.90 -11.17
C ALA A 41 -5.47 12.26 -11.86
N GLU A 42 -6.19 13.22 -11.31
CA GLU A 42 -7.50 13.69 -11.80
C GLU A 42 -7.42 14.28 -13.21
N ALA A 43 -6.39 15.08 -13.49
CA ALA A 43 -6.13 15.60 -14.85
C ALA A 43 -5.84 14.50 -15.89
N LYS A 44 -5.62 13.26 -15.48
CA LYS A 44 -5.46 12.08 -16.35
C LYS A 44 -6.65 11.11 -16.27
N GLY A 45 -7.74 11.53 -15.65
CA GLY A 45 -8.94 10.72 -15.50
C GLY A 45 -8.84 9.60 -14.45
N ALA A 46 -7.75 9.54 -13.67
CA ALA A 46 -7.60 8.54 -12.64
C ALA A 46 -8.26 8.99 -11.32
N LYS A 47 -9.01 8.08 -10.69
CA LYS A 47 -9.44 8.26 -9.29
C LYS A 47 -8.25 8.06 -8.35
N ILE A 48 -8.20 8.82 -7.26
CA ILE A 48 -7.15 8.65 -6.25
C ILE A 48 -7.76 8.51 -4.85
N ILE A 49 -7.27 7.53 -4.12
CA ILE A 49 -7.58 7.27 -2.71
C ILE A 49 -6.26 7.39 -1.96
N PHE A 50 -6.24 8.19 -0.93
CA PHE A 50 -5.09 8.30 -0.04
C PHE A 50 -5.27 7.35 1.15
N MET A 51 -4.15 6.82 1.63
CA MET A 51 -4.09 6.06 2.87
C MET A 51 -3.10 6.76 3.78
N THR A 52 -3.47 6.98 5.05
CA THR A 52 -2.53 7.52 6.03
C THR A 52 -1.34 6.58 6.20
N PRO A 53 -0.15 7.11 6.57
CA PRO A 53 1.03 6.26 6.77
C PRO A 53 0.77 5.21 7.86
N PRO A 54 1.45 4.05 7.82
CA PRO A 54 1.43 3.08 8.90
C PRO A 54 2.06 3.69 10.18
N VAL A 55 1.85 3.03 11.31
CA VAL A 55 2.53 3.39 12.55
C VAL A 55 4.04 3.22 12.43
N TYR A 56 4.77 4.14 13.03
CA TYR A 56 6.21 4.01 13.23
C TYR A 56 6.46 3.44 14.63
N ASP A 57 7.07 2.28 14.70
CA ASP A 57 7.23 1.50 15.93
C ASP A 57 8.70 1.21 16.26
N LYS A 58 9.60 2.15 15.92
CA LYS A 58 11.01 2.08 16.27
C LYS A 58 11.31 3.08 17.38
N PRO A 59 11.63 2.64 18.60
CA PRO A 59 11.93 3.54 19.71
C PRO A 59 13.09 4.48 19.39
N ASN A 60 12.96 5.71 19.80
CA ASN A 60 14.03 6.70 19.82
C ASN A 60 13.97 7.46 21.16
N PRO A 61 15.05 7.48 21.97
CA PRO A 61 15.02 8.11 23.28
C PRO A 61 14.88 9.64 23.23
N LYS A 62 15.16 10.27 22.09
CA LYS A 62 15.13 11.73 21.94
C LYS A 62 13.75 12.27 21.52
N PHE A 63 12.96 11.50 20.77
CA PHE A 63 11.65 11.89 20.29
C PHE A 63 10.88 10.68 19.75
N ASN A 64 9.56 10.80 19.69
CA ASN A 64 8.69 9.79 19.11
C ASN A 64 8.33 10.17 17.67
N TYR A 65 8.87 9.46 16.68
CA TYR A 65 8.57 9.75 15.28
C TYR A 65 7.12 9.38 14.90
N ASP A 66 6.45 8.51 15.66
CA ASP A 66 5.03 8.22 15.44
C ASP A 66 4.12 9.43 15.66
N ASP A 67 4.56 10.42 16.47
CA ASP A 67 3.82 11.68 16.62
C ASP A 67 3.87 12.53 15.33
N VAL A 68 4.97 12.45 14.59
CA VAL A 68 5.05 13.05 13.24
C VAL A 68 4.09 12.35 12.28
N MET A 69 4.03 11.01 12.32
CA MET A 69 3.10 10.23 11.50
C MET A 69 1.65 10.51 11.87
N LYS A 70 1.37 10.71 13.16
CA LYS A 70 0.06 11.14 13.65
C LYS A 70 -0.34 12.48 13.04
N ALA A 71 0.51 13.50 13.12
CA ALA A 71 0.23 14.81 12.54
C ALA A 71 -0.04 14.76 11.03
N TYR A 72 0.75 13.98 10.28
CA TYR A 72 0.56 13.76 8.85
C TYR A 72 -0.77 13.06 8.55
N SER A 73 -1.14 12.09 9.39
CA SER A 73 -2.40 11.35 9.27
C SER A 73 -3.60 12.23 9.56
N GLU A 74 -3.57 13.02 10.63
CA GLU A 74 -4.65 13.93 11.03
C GLU A 74 -4.93 14.97 9.93
N TRP A 75 -3.87 15.55 9.35
CA TRP A 75 -4.04 16.47 8.23
C TRP A 75 -4.67 15.75 7.02
N LEU A 76 -4.20 14.55 6.67
CA LEU A 76 -4.74 13.81 5.53
C LEU A 76 -6.22 13.45 5.76
N ILE A 77 -6.59 13.03 6.97
CA ILE A 77 -7.98 12.75 7.36
C ILE A 77 -8.83 14.02 7.28
N SER A 78 -8.28 15.18 7.68
CA SER A 78 -9.02 16.45 7.59
C SER A 78 -9.43 16.79 6.16
N LYS A 79 -8.73 16.27 5.15
CA LYS A 79 -9.03 16.46 3.73
C LYS A 79 -10.31 15.74 3.26
N ARG A 80 -10.90 14.88 4.09
CA ARG A 80 -12.23 14.30 3.82
C ARG A 80 -13.30 15.38 3.66
N LYS A 81 -13.21 16.49 4.40
CA LYS A 81 -14.10 17.66 4.23
C LYS A 81 -13.98 18.32 2.85
N ASP A 82 -12.82 18.19 2.21
CA ASP A 82 -12.53 18.67 0.87
C ASP A 82 -12.80 17.56 -0.19
N SER A 83 -13.65 16.59 0.14
CA SER A 83 -14.07 15.46 -0.69
C SER A 83 -12.93 14.50 -1.08
N TRP A 84 -11.78 14.54 -0.40
CA TRP A 84 -10.74 13.54 -0.64
C TRP A 84 -11.18 12.18 -0.10
N LYS A 85 -10.88 11.14 -0.85
CA LYS A 85 -11.06 9.76 -0.40
C LYS A 85 -9.85 9.34 0.41
N VAL A 86 -10.04 9.13 1.72
CA VAL A 86 -8.93 8.84 2.65
C VAL A 86 -9.26 7.63 3.50
N ILE A 87 -8.37 6.65 3.49
CA ILE A 87 -8.37 5.47 4.38
C ILE A 87 -7.50 5.81 5.60
N ASP A 88 -8.09 5.71 6.80
CA ASP A 88 -7.34 5.87 8.04
C ASP A 88 -6.68 4.55 8.44
N LEU A 89 -5.44 4.36 8.04
CA LEU A 89 -4.63 3.22 8.45
C LEU A 89 -3.97 3.47 9.80
N HIS A 90 -3.42 4.68 10.02
CA HIS A 90 -2.59 4.98 11.20
C HIS A 90 -3.33 4.73 12.51
N SER A 91 -4.51 5.34 12.67
CA SER A 91 -5.28 5.22 13.92
C SER A 91 -5.73 3.78 14.16
N VAL A 92 -6.18 3.09 13.12
CA VAL A 92 -6.59 1.69 13.20
C VAL A 92 -5.40 0.79 13.57
N MET A 93 -4.26 0.98 12.92
CA MET A 93 -3.06 0.19 13.20
C MET A 93 -2.53 0.44 14.61
N LYS A 94 -2.52 1.70 15.06
CA LYS A 94 -2.11 2.08 16.41
C LYS A 94 -2.98 1.43 17.48
N LYS A 95 -4.31 1.50 17.32
CA LYS A 95 -5.26 0.84 18.23
C LYS A 95 -5.02 -0.67 18.29
N LYS A 96 -4.97 -1.32 17.13
CA LYS A 96 -4.75 -2.79 17.07
C LYS A 96 -3.38 -3.20 17.58
N LEU A 97 -2.35 -2.38 17.43
CA LEU A 97 -1.03 -2.60 18.04
C LEU A 97 -1.11 -2.57 19.56
N ALA A 98 -1.80 -1.59 20.13
CA ALA A 98 -2.03 -1.50 21.56
C ALA A 98 -2.81 -2.73 22.07
N ASP A 99 -3.92 -3.09 21.41
CA ASP A 99 -4.73 -4.26 21.77
C ASP A 99 -3.91 -5.57 21.74
N LYS A 100 -3.04 -5.75 20.73
CA LYS A 100 -2.16 -6.93 20.66
C LYS A 100 -1.11 -6.95 21.79
N ARG A 101 -0.63 -5.79 22.18
CA ARG A 101 0.39 -5.65 23.27
C ARG A 101 -0.16 -5.88 24.65
N THR A 102 -1.46 -5.84 24.87
CA THR A 102 -2.05 -6.28 26.14
C THR A 102 -1.81 -7.78 26.40
N LYS A 103 -1.74 -8.59 25.33
CA LYS A 103 -1.51 -10.04 25.41
C LYS A 103 -0.06 -10.43 25.14
N ASN A 104 0.63 -9.69 24.31
CA ASN A 104 2.04 -9.89 23.95
C ASN A 104 2.76 -8.54 23.90
N PRO A 105 3.37 -8.09 25.01
CA PRO A 105 4.02 -6.78 25.10
C PRO A 105 5.10 -6.53 24.03
N ASN A 106 5.70 -7.60 23.53
CA ASN A 106 6.76 -7.53 22.51
C ASN A 106 6.23 -7.61 21.06
N PHE A 107 4.92 -7.63 20.88
CA PHE A 107 4.32 -7.72 19.55
C PHE A 107 4.72 -6.52 18.68
N LYS A 108 5.04 -6.80 17.40
CA LYS A 108 5.38 -5.80 16.38
C LYS A 108 4.76 -6.15 15.04
N TYR A 109 4.14 -5.18 14.37
CA TYR A 109 3.75 -5.30 12.96
C TYR A 109 4.94 -5.23 12.01
N SER A 110 6.04 -4.63 12.46
CA SER A 110 7.28 -4.41 11.68
C SER A 110 8.47 -4.89 12.48
N ARG A 111 9.32 -5.75 11.92
CA ARG A 111 10.53 -6.23 12.63
C ARG A 111 11.49 -5.10 12.96
N ASP A 112 11.66 -4.16 12.04
CA ASP A 112 12.53 -2.99 12.17
C ASP A 112 11.81 -1.73 12.67
N GLY A 113 10.50 -1.85 12.94
CA GLY A 113 9.63 -0.75 13.37
C GLY A 113 9.16 0.18 12.24
N ILE A 114 9.50 -0.15 10.98
CA ILE A 114 9.23 0.69 9.80
C ILE A 114 8.47 -0.08 8.72
N HIS A 115 8.98 -1.24 8.32
CA HIS A 115 8.47 -2.02 7.20
C HIS A 115 7.51 -3.10 7.69
N PRO A 116 6.19 -3.00 7.41
CA PRO A 116 5.21 -3.98 7.86
C PRO A 116 5.56 -5.39 7.39
N GLY A 117 5.48 -6.36 8.31
CA GLY A 117 5.51 -7.78 8.00
C GLY A 117 4.14 -8.30 7.54
N THR A 118 3.96 -9.62 7.52
CA THR A 118 2.74 -10.28 7.04
C THR A 118 1.48 -9.74 7.73
N GLU A 119 1.42 -9.78 9.06
CA GLU A 119 0.25 -9.26 9.81
C GLU A 119 0.01 -7.76 9.60
N GLY A 120 1.08 -6.98 9.42
CA GLY A 120 0.97 -5.57 9.08
C GLY A 120 0.35 -5.35 7.70
N HIS A 121 0.78 -6.10 6.70
CA HIS A 121 0.20 -6.06 5.35
C HIS A 121 -1.24 -6.57 5.31
N GLU A 122 -1.58 -7.60 6.08
CA GLU A 122 -2.96 -8.08 6.23
C GLU A 122 -3.87 -6.99 6.78
N LEU A 123 -3.41 -6.29 7.83
CA LEU A 123 -4.16 -5.17 8.38
C LEU A 123 -4.35 -4.04 7.37
N MET A 124 -3.30 -3.69 6.60
CA MET A 124 -3.38 -2.69 5.53
C MET A 124 -4.39 -3.10 4.45
N SER A 125 -4.33 -4.35 4.00
CA SER A 125 -5.26 -4.87 2.99
C SER A 125 -6.70 -4.87 3.48
N GLN A 126 -6.93 -5.21 4.75
CA GLN A 126 -8.26 -5.17 5.36
C GLN A 126 -8.86 -3.75 5.36
N GLN A 127 -8.04 -2.70 5.55
CA GLN A 127 -8.54 -1.33 5.48
C GLN A 127 -8.97 -0.96 4.05
N ILE A 128 -8.27 -1.45 3.04
CA ILE A 128 -8.65 -1.27 1.63
C ILE A 128 -9.96 -2.01 1.33
N ILE A 129 -10.06 -3.27 1.75
CA ILE A 129 -11.25 -4.11 1.58
C ILE A 129 -12.47 -3.43 2.22
N ASN A 130 -12.33 -2.96 3.47
CA ASN A 130 -13.39 -2.27 4.20
C ASN A 130 -13.83 -0.97 3.50
N PHE A 131 -12.87 -0.20 2.96
CA PHE A 131 -13.16 1.04 2.25
C PHE A 131 -14.02 0.80 0.99
N PHE A 132 -13.79 -0.29 0.29
CA PHE A 132 -14.58 -0.66 -0.88
C PHE A 132 -15.83 -1.47 -0.55
N ALA A 133 -16.08 -1.76 0.73
CA ALA A 133 -17.17 -2.64 1.18
C ALA A 133 -17.20 -4.00 0.45
N VAL A 134 -16.04 -4.51 0.09
CA VAL A 134 -15.90 -5.80 -0.58
C VAL A 134 -15.92 -6.91 0.47
N LYS A 135 -16.63 -8.00 0.20
CA LYS A 135 -16.51 -9.19 1.04
C LYS A 135 -15.08 -9.73 0.94
N PRO A 136 -14.39 -9.97 2.08
CA PRO A 136 -13.06 -10.57 2.01
C PRO A 136 -13.13 -11.90 1.29
N PRO A 137 -12.11 -12.27 0.53
CA PRO A 137 -12.02 -13.60 -0.03
C PRO A 137 -12.04 -14.63 1.11
N LEU A 138 -12.69 -15.74 0.87
CA LEU A 138 -12.94 -16.79 1.84
C LEU A 138 -11.68 -17.21 2.60
N LYS A 139 -11.76 -17.23 3.92
CA LYS A 139 -10.60 -17.38 4.81
C LYS A 139 -9.95 -18.78 4.79
N ASP A 140 -10.67 -19.83 4.40
CA ASP A 140 -10.32 -21.21 4.78
C ASP A 140 -10.16 -22.22 3.65
N HIS A 141 -9.89 -21.80 2.41
CA HIS A 141 -9.98 -22.76 1.33
C HIS A 141 -8.70 -22.92 0.50
N GLN A 142 -8.23 -24.13 0.50
CA GLN A 142 -7.22 -24.68 -0.41
C GLN A 142 -5.88 -23.91 -0.45
N PRO A 143 -4.95 -24.15 0.47
CA PRO A 143 -3.63 -23.49 0.49
C PRO A 143 -2.92 -23.50 -0.87
N ASN A 144 -3.08 -24.59 -1.63
CA ASN A 144 -2.46 -24.75 -2.95
C ASN A 144 -3.08 -23.84 -4.03
N ALA A 145 -4.40 -23.62 -4.01
CA ALA A 145 -5.06 -22.73 -4.97
C ALA A 145 -4.72 -21.26 -4.70
N TYR A 146 -4.71 -20.83 -3.43
CA TYR A 146 -4.24 -19.51 -3.02
C TYR A 146 -2.77 -19.29 -3.32
N GLY A 147 -1.92 -20.28 -3.08
CA GLY A 147 -0.50 -20.24 -3.41
C GLY A 147 -0.27 -19.97 -4.91
N ARG A 148 -0.99 -20.67 -5.79
CA ARG A 148 -0.94 -20.43 -7.24
C ARG A 148 -1.47 -19.06 -7.62
N LEU A 149 -2.60 -18.63 -7.06
CA LEU A 149 -3.16 -17.29 -7.29
C LEU A 149 -2.16 -16.19 -6.96
N LEU A 150 -1.56 -16.24 -5.76
CA LEU A 150 -0.55 -15.28 -5.31
C LEU A 150 0.71 -15.32 -6.20
N MET A 151 1.12 -16.48 -6.67
CA MET A 151 2.25 -16.63 -7.59
C MET A 151 1.99 -15.85 -8.89
N PHE A 152 0.83 -16.03 -9.53
CA PHE A 152 0.48 -15.33 -10.77
C PHE A 152 0.32 -13.82 -10.57
N ILE A 153 -0.28 -13.39 -9.46
CA ILE A 153 -0.38 -11.98 -9.11
C ILE A 153 1.02 -11.36 -8.94
N ARG A 154 1.90 -12.01 -8.17
CA ARG A 154 3.27 -11.53 -7.94
C ARG A 154 4.09 -11.47 -9.23
N GLU A 155 3.99 -12.49 -10.07
CA GLU A 155 4.70 -12.51 -11.35
C GLU A 155 4.20 -11.40 -12.28
N ARG A 156 2.88 -11.23 -12.42
CA ARG A 156 2.29 -10.14 -13.19
C ARG A 156 2.79 -8.78 -12.73
N MET A 157 2.74 -8.52 -11.42
CA MET A 157 3.22 -7.26 -10.86
C MET A 157 4.72 -7.05 -11.08
N ARG A 158 5.54 -8.09 -10.83
CA ARG A 158 7.00 -8.03 -10.95
C ARG A 158 7.42 -7.73 -12.37
N VAL A 159 6.90 -8.47 -13.34
CA VAL A 159 7.33 -8.31 -14.76
C VAL A 159 6.98 -6.91 -15.29
N GLN A 160 5.81 -6.39 -14.94
CA GLN A 160 5.42 -5.04 -15.33
C GLN A 160 6.27 -3.98 -14.63
N ARG A 161 6.46 -4.11 -13.31
CA ARG A 161 7.32 -3.19 -12.54
C ARG A 161 8.74 -3.13 -13.12
N ASP A 162 9.36 -4.27 -13.36
CA ASP A 162 10.75 -4.34 -13.80
C ASP A 162 10.93 -3.77 -15.22
N ALA A 163 9.96 -4.02 -16.12
CA ALA A 163 9.92 -3.42 -17.44
C ALA A 163 9.83 -1.88 -17.37
N TRP A 164 8.90 -1.37 -16.56
CA TRP A 164 8.73 0.08 -16.40
C TRP A 164 9.91 0.76 -15.73
N LEU A 165 10.49 0.17 -14.70
CA LEU A 165 11.68 0.71 -14.06
C LEU A 165 12.87 0.76 -15.03
N THR A 166 12.99 -0.23 -15.91
CA THR A 166 14.01 -0.25 -16.95
C THR A 166 13.80 0.86 -17.98
N GLU A 167 12.55 1.03 -18.43
CA GLU A 167 12.18 2.04 -19.44
C GLU A 167 12.39 3.48 -18.94
N ILE A 168 12.04 3.78 -17.70
CA ILE A 168 12.22 5.13 -17.14
C ILE A 168 13.62 5.44 -16.64
N GLY A 169 14.55 4.49 -16.70
CA GLY A 169 15.94 4.70 -16.27
C GLY A 169 16.10 4.78 -14.76
N HIS A 170 15.65 3.76 -14.03
CA HIS A 170 15.75 3.70 -12.58
C HIS A 170 17.19 3.72 -12.06
N LYS A 171 17.49 4.57 -11.06
CA LYS A 171 18.85 4.79 -10.55
C LYS A 171 19.38 3.69 -9.61
N ARG A 172 18.51 2.83 -9.05
CA ARG A 172 18.94 1.75 -8.14
C ARG A 172 19.48 0.57 -8.96
N PRO A 173 20.54 -0.12 -8.50
CA PRO A 173 20.99 -1.35 -9.15
C PRO A 173 19.86 -2.38 -9.22
N MET A 174 19.50 -2.79 -10.42
CA MET A 174 18.53 -3.84 -10.67
C MET A 174 18.82 -4.53 -12.01
N LYS A 175 18.41 -5.78 -12.12
CA LYS A 175 18.48 -6.47 -13.41
C LYS A 175 17.55 -5.78 -14.41
N LYS A 176 18.03 -5.63 -15.64
CA LYS A 176 17.22 -5.10 -16.76
C LYS A 176 15.96 -5.95 -16.93
N GLY A 177 14.81 -5.32 -16.93
CA GLY A 177 13.54 -5.96 -17.21
C GLY A 177 13.34 -6.26 -18.68
N LYS A 178 12.27 -6.99 -18.99
CA LYS A 178 11.80 -7.20 -20.36
C LYS A 178 11.33 -5.89 -21.00
N THR A 179 11.14 -5.88 -22.31
CA THR A 179 10.46 -4.76 -22.99
C THR A 179 9.03 -4.60 -22.45
N ILE A 180 8.47 -3.40 -22.55
CA ILE A 180 7.08 -3.14 -22.15
C ILE A 180 6.09 -4.07 -22.87
N ALA A 181 6.33 -4.31 -24.17
CA ALA A 181 5.48 -5.19 -24.97
C ALA A 181 5.50 -6.64 -24.47
N GLU A 182 6.68 -7.21 -24.23
CA GLU A 182 6.84 -8.55 -23.66
C GLU A 182 6.24 -8.65 -22.26
N ALA A 183 6.47 -7.65 -21.41
CA ALA A 183 5.93 -7.59 -20.06
C ALA A 183 4.40 -7.58 -20.06
N ASN A 184 3.79 -6.81 -20.94
CA ASN A 184 2.34 -6.75 -21.09
C ASN A 184 1.75 -8.07 -21.60
N LYS A 185 2.42 -8.77 -22.53
CA LYS A 185 2.00 -10.10 -22.98
C LYS A 185 2.01 -11.12 -21.83
N ILE A 186 3.07 -11.13 -21.03
CA ILE A 186 3.15 -12.02 -19.85
C ILE A 186 2.09 -11.64 -18.82
N ALA A 187 1.89 -10.34 -18.58
CA ALA A 187 0.88 -9.86 -17.65
C ALA A 187 -0.55 -10.23 -18.08
N ALA A 188 -0.86 -10.16 -19.37
CA ALA A 188 -2.14 -10.60 -19.92
C ALA A 188 -2.36 -12.10 -19.68
N ASN A 189 -1.37 -12.95 -19.98
CA ASN A 189 -1.45 -14.39 -19.72
C ASN A 189 -1.66 -14.69 -18.23
N ASN A 190 -0.94 -14.00 -17.34
CA ASN A 190 -1.13 -14.16 -15.91
C ASN A 190 -2.51 -13.66 -15.43
N THR A 191 -3.09 -12.65 -16.08
CA THR A 191 -4.46 -12.18 -15.78
C THR A 191 -5.49 -13.31 -16.06
N VAL A 192 -5.37 -14.00 -17.17
CA VAL A 192 -6.25 -15.16 -17.48
C VAL A 192 -6.10 -16.24 -16.41
N ARG A 193 -4.86 -16.58 -16.04
CA ARG A 193 -4.60 -17.60 -14.99
C ARG A 193 -5.14 -17.18 -13.63
N ILE A 194 -5.05 -15.89 -13.28
CA ILE A 194 -5.64 -15.32 -12.06
C ILE A 194 -7.15 -15.53 -12.06
N GLN A 195 -7.83 -15.19 -13.16
CA GLN A 195 -9.28 -15.35 -13.30
C GLN A 195 -9.70 -16.81 -13.15
N GLN A 196 -9.04 -17.73 -13.87
CA GLN A 196 -9.31 -19.16 -13.77
C GLN A 196 -9.13 -19.72 -12.35
N ASN A 197 -8.07 -19.30 -11.66
CA ASN A 197 -7.84 -19.71 -10.27
C ASN A 197 -8.89 -19.13 -9.32
N LEU A 198 -9.32 -17.87 -9.50
CA LEU A 198 -10.40 -17.28 -8.72
C LEU A 198 -11.72 -18.02 -8.91
N GLU A 199 -12.08 -18.36 -10.15
CA GLU A 199 -13.29 -19.14 -10.43
C GLU A 199 -13.25 -20.52 -9.77
N THR A 200 -12.08 -21.18 -9.79
CA THR A 200 -11.89 -22.48 -9.12
C THR A 200 -12.08 -22.36 -7.61
N ILE A 201 -11.50 -21.33 -7.01
CA ILE A 201 -11.64 -21.05 -5.56
C ILE A 201 -13.10 -20.76 -5.20
N LEU A 202 -13.79 -19.93 -5.98
CA LEU A 202 -15.18 -19.56 -5.73
C LEU A 202 -16.14 -20.76 -5.89
N LYS A 203 -15.94 -21.63 -6.89
CA LYS A 203 -16.75 -22.85 -7.09
C LYS A 203 -16.58 -23.86 -5.96
N ALA A 204 -15.41 -23.95 -5.37
CA ALA A 204 -15.14 -24.87 -4.26
C ALA A 204 -15.68 -24.35 -2.91
N SER A 205 -16.20 -23.13 -2.88
CA SER A 205 -16.66 -22.43 -1.69
C SER A 205 -18.19 -22.32 -1.58
N ASN A 206 -18.88 -22.74 -2.65
CA ASN A 206 -20.33 -22.92 -2.73
C ASN A 206 -20.68 -24.41 -2.57
#